data_5de86fad56350077df9be211df6a0840
#
_entry.id   5de86fad56350077df9be211df6a0840
#
_cell.length_a   1.000
_cell.length_b   1.000
_cell.length_c   1.000
_cell.angle_alpha   90.00
_cell.angle_beta   90.00
_cell.angle_gamma   90.00
#
_symmetry.space_group_name_H-M   'P 1'
#
loop_
_entity.id
_entity.type
_entity.pdbx_description
1 polymer ?
#
loop_
_entity_poly.entity_id
_entity_poly.type
_entity_poly.pdbx_seq_one_letter_code
_entity_poly.pdbx_strand_id
1 'polypeptide(L)'
;MKASTLKLCLPMMAMTASQTAAALVIPPFLDGLKYPVSAIGSLISVAPVLALAARLPSGLIYRRDRARTLMMAALSVMTAATFLYSFAVEPLQFALVQAFNGFAYGAATTIYLAFFVEGLPPNEDRHHAMGYYAGCLALGYSAGGFAAGYVADQLGYAATFKFASLLGLLCINLLFFLRPSPPHKAVENPSRKESAQSVLASLKSILEPKVATIVVVALFLNLLHQMGNSFFPLYGLAVGLSLTQVGAIRAFYSLCNAITRPLSGSVTKQVGQRRLSRVGLPLQSAFIMLVPFFHDFGPLLTLFVLAGFLRAVVIVANAISMVEDVDATRVSRGVISGMYNAAGDIGNILGPSMGGLIASFTGIAKLFFVGPLMITVLFFLSLRACRYADPARGDPSLNRRKNF
;
A
#
# COMPACT_ATOMS: atom_id res chain seq x y z
N MET A 1 -11.55 13.80 20.13
CA MET A 1 -10.39 14.10 19.25
C MET A 1 -9.91 15.50 19.54
N LYS A 2 -8.64 15.66 19.93
CA LYS A 2 -8.10 17.02 20.12
C LYS A 2 -7.96 17.70 18.76
N ALA A 3 -8.32 18.95 18.65
CA ALA A 3 -8.24 19.71 17.39
C ALA A 3 -6.82 19.75 16.78
N SER A 4 -5.79 19.58 17.61
CA SER A 4 -4.39 19.50 17.21
C SER A 4 -4.07 18.28 16.35
N THR A 5 -4.54 17.09 16.76
CA THR A 5 -4.29 15.83 16.02
C THR A 5 -5.04 15.80 14.70
N LEU A 6 -6.27 16.31 14.67
CA LEU A 6 -7.03 16.44 13.42
C LEU A 6 -6.31 17.34 12.41
N LYS A 7 -5.78 18.49 12.87
CA LYS A 7 -5.01 19.38 12.00
C LYS A 7 -3.78 18.70 11.41
N LEU A 8 -3.13 17.81 12.17
CA LEU A 8 -2.00 17.01 11.66
C LEU A 8 -2.43 15.92 10.66
N CYS A 9 -3.67 15.44 10.70
CA CYS A 9 -4.16 14.41 9.77
C CYS A 9 -4.65 14.96 8.42
N LEU A 10 -5.17 16.20 8.39
CA LEU A 10 -5.76 16.78 7.17
C LEU A 10 -4.82 16.86 5.96
N PRO A 11 -3.56 17.30 6.08
CA PRO A 11 -2.66 17.31 4.93
C PRO A 11 -2.40 15.90 4.38
N MET A 12 -2.33 14.88 5.25
CA MET A 12 -2.17 13.49 4.83
C MET A 12 -3.38 12.98 4.03
N MET A 13 -4.58 13.36 4.45
CA MET A 13 -5.80 13.07 3.71
C MET A 13 -5.79 13.70 2.32
N ALA A 14 -5.39 14.98 2.21
CA ALA A 14 -5.28 15.67 0.92
C ALA A 14 -4.20 15.05 0.01
N MET A 15 -3.04 14.67 0.58
CA MET A 15 -1.97 14.00 -0.14
C MET A 15 -2.43 12.66 -0.73
N THR A 16 -3.08 11.82 0.07
CA THR A 16 -3.55 10.51 -0.38
C THR A 16 -4.70 10.64 -1.37
N ALA A 17 -5.57 11.64 -1.22
CA ALA A 17 -6.61 11.94 -2.20
C ALA A 17 -6.01 12.35 -3.56
N SER A 18 -4.98 13.20 -3.57
CA SER A 18 -4.24 13.58 -4.77
C SER A 18 -3.65 12.36 -5.49
N GLN A 19 -2.93 11.50 -4.76
CA GLN A 19 -2.30 10.30 -5.32
C GLN A 19 -3.32 9.31 -5.88
N THR A 20 -4.41 9.07 -5.16
CA THR A 20 -5.45 8.14 -5.61
C THR A 20 -6.21 8.67 -6.80
N ALA A 21 -6.45 9.99 -6.84
CA ALA A 21 -7.07 10.64 -7.98
C ALA A 21 -6.26 10.45 -9.26
N ALA A 22 -4.95 10.65 -9.21
CA ALA A 22 -4.07 10.39 -10.35
C ALA A 22 -4.02 8.89 -10.69
N ALA A 23 -3.82 8.02 -9.70
CA ALA A 23 -3.68 6.58 -9.88
C ALA A 23 -4.94 5.90 -10.48
N LEU A 24 -6.12 6.47 -10.31
CA LEU A 24 -7.35 5.94 -10.91
C LEU A 24 -7.33 6.04 -12.43
N VAL A 25 -6.88 7.20 -12.94
CA VAL A 25 -7.00 7.53 -14.36
C VAL A 25 -5.74 7.22 -15.18
N ILE A 26 -4.62 6.92 -14.54
CA ILE A 26 -3.37 6.55 -15.24
C ILE A 26 -3.57 5.36 -16.18
N PRO A 27 -4.13 4.20 -15.76
CA PRO A 27 -4.29 3.07 -16.65
C PRO A 27 -5.19 3.37 -17.85
N PRO A 28 -6.42 3.94 -17.71
CA PRO A 28 -7.26 4.25 -18.85
C PRO A 28 -6.71 5.40 -19.71
N PHE A 29 -5.94 6.33 -19.16
CA PHE A 29 -5.26 7.35 -19.93
C PHE A 29 -4.21 6.74 -20.89
N LEU A 30 -3.37 5.81 -20.38
CA LEU A 30 -2.37 5.11 -21.18
C LEU A 30 -3.01 4.19 -22.23
N ASP A 31 -4.12 3.54 -21.87
CA ASP A 31 -4.90 2.73 -22.83
C ASP A 31 -5.49 3.59 -23.96
N GLY A 32 -6.00 4.78 -23.62
CA GLY A 32 -6.46 5.78 -24.60
C GLY A 32 -5.35 6.25 -25.54
N LEU A 33 -4.09 6.24 -25.11
CA LEU A 33 -2.90 6.47 -25.92
C LEU A 33 -2.47 5.23 -26.73
N LYS A 34 -3.23 4.12 -26.62
CA LYS A 34 -3.00 2.84 -27.32
C LYS A 34 -1.68 2.13 -26.92
N TYR A 35 -1.24 2.31 -25.68
CA TYR A 35 -0.11 1.53 -25.16
C TYR A 35 -0.51 0.07 -24.93
N PRO A 36 0.40 -0.89 -25.25
CA PRO A 36 0.15 -2.28 -24.92
C PRO A 36 0.03 -2.45 -23.40
N VAL A 37 -0.86 -3.34 -22.96
CA VAL A 37 -1.19 -3.55 -21.53
C VAL A 37 0.05 -3.89 -20.68
N SER A 38 1.02 -4.61 -21.26
CA SER A 38 2.30 -4.89 -20.61
C SER A 38 3.12 -3.62 -20.34
N ALA A 39 3.14 -2.66 -21.29
CA ALA A 39 3.79 -1.37 -21.11
C ALA A 39 3.07 -0.53 -20.04
N ILE A 40 1.73 -0.55 -20.01
CA ILE A 40 0.94 0.11 -18.96
C ILE A 40 1.36 -0.41 -17.57
N GLY A 41 1.42 -1.73 -17.39
CA GLY A 41 1.86 -2.34 -16.14
C GLY A 41 3.28 -1.94 -15.73
N SER A 42 4.21 -1.96 -16.68
CA SER A 42 5.60 -1.56 -16.44
C SER A 42 5.74 -0.08 -16.06
N LEU A 43 5.04 0.81 -16.76
CA LEU A 43 5.03 2.25 -16.48
C LEU A 43 4.45 2.55 -15.10
N ILE A 44 3.36 1.89 -14.69
CA ILE A 44 2.77 2.05 -13.36
C ILE A 44 3.74 1.58 -12.27
N SER A 45 4.55 0.56 -12.52
CA SER A 45 5.52 0.03 -11.55
C SER A 45 6.72 0.95 -11.31
N VAL A 46 6.99 1.94 -12.16
CA VAL A 46 8.10 2.88 -11.98
C VAL A 46 7.95 3.69 -10.68
N ALA A 47 6.73 4.20 -10.38
CA ALA A 47 6.52 5.01 -9.19
C ALA A 47 6.81 4.25 -7.87
N PRO A 48 6.29 3.04 -7.62
CA PRO A 48 6.61 2.32 -6.39
C PRO A 48 8.08 1.89 -6.30
N VAL A 49 8.80 1.66 -7.41
CA VAL A 49 10.26 1.43 -7.40
C VAL A 49 10.98 2.66 -6.84
N LEU A 50 10.68 3.83 -7.37
CA LEU A 50 11.32 5.08 -6.94
C LEU A 50 10.86 5.50 -5.53
N ALA A 51 9.62 5.19 -5.14
CA ALA A 51 9.15 5.40 -3.78
C ALA A 51 9.93 4.56 -2.77
N LEU A 52 10.18 3.28 -3.08
CA LEU A 52 11.02 2.41 -2.24
C LEU A 52 12.45 2.95 -2.14
N ALA A 53 13.04 3.35 -3.26
CA ALA A 53 14.38 3.93 -3.31
C ALA A 53 14.49 5.24 -2.48
N ALA A 54 13.42 6.05 -2.45
CA ALA A 54 13.39 7.32 -1.70
C ALA A 54 13.28 7.13 -0.19
N ARG A 55 12.68 6.04 0.31
CA ARG A 55 12.38 5.88 1.75
C ARG A 55 13.62 5.90 2.63
N LEU A 56 14.66 5.17 2.24
CA LEU A 56 15.89 5.08 3.05
C LEU A 56 16.63 6.41 3.11
N PRO A 57 16.95 7.09 1.99
CA PRO A 57 17.59 8.42 2.01
C PRO A 57 16.76 9.43 2.80
N SER A 58 15.44 9.43 2.61
CA SER A 58 14.53 10.38 3.28
C SER A 58 14.52 10.21 4.80
N GLY A 59 14.56 8.95 5.28
CA GLY A 59 14.71 8.67 6.70
C GLY A 59 16.04 9.13 7.28
N LEU A 60 17.14 9.00 6.52
CA LEU A 60 18.48 9.43 6.93
C LEU A 60 18.66 10.94 6.95
N ILE A 61 17.99 11.66 6.04
CA ILE A 61 18.05 13.13 5.93
C ILE A 61 17.05 13.78 6.89
N TYR A 62 16.09 13.00 7.41
CA TYR A 62 15.07 13.52 8.31
C TYR A 62 15.71 14.22 9.52
N ARG A 63 15.32 15.48 9.69
CA ARG A 63 15.64 16.30 10.88
C ARG A 63 14.40 17.12 11.20
N ARG A 64 14.02 17.13 12.46
CA ARG A 64 12.80 17.81 12.92
C ARG A 64 12.76 19.28 12.55
N ASP A 65 13.88 19.98 12.65
CA ASP A 65 14.04 21.39 12.30
C ASP A 65 13.74 21.67 10.82
N ARG A 66 14.07 20.71 9.93
CA ARG A 66 13.89 20.80 8.47
C ARG A 66 12.75 19.95 7.93
N ALA A 67 12.08 19.17 8.78
CA ALA A 67 11.05 18.21 8.35
C ALA A 67 9.94 18.88 7.51
N ARG A 68 9.46 20.04 7.95
CA ARG A 68 8.43 20.80 7.22
C ARG A 68 8.93 21.25 5.84
N THR A 69 10.13 21.80 5.75
CA THR A 69 10.73 22.26 4.47
C THR A 69 10.94 21.08 3.52
N LEU A 70 11.45 19.95 4.02
CA LEU A 70 11.65 18.74 3.23
C LEU A 70 10.32 18.16 2.73
N MET A 71 9.29 18.13 3.58
CA MET A 71 7.94 17.72 3.17
C MET A 71 7.36 18.65 2.10
N MET A 72 7.47 19.97 2.29
CA MET A 72 6.98 20.94 1.31
C MET A 72 7.69 20.77 -0.03
N ALA A 73 9.02 20.58 -0.03
CA ALA A 73 9.77 20.31 -1.25
C ALA A 73 9.31 19.02 -1.94
N ALA A 74 9.20 17.92 -1.20
CA ALA A 74 8.71 16.65 -1.75
C ALA A 74 7.29 16.78 -2.29
N LEU A 75 6.37 17.40 -1.56
CA LEU A 75 4.99 17.63 -1.99
C LEU A 75 4.91 18.55 -3.22
N SER A 76 5.78 19.55 -3.34
CA SER A 76 5.85 20.42 -4.52
C SER A 76 6.27 19.62 -5.77
N VAL A 77 7.29 18.77 -5.65
CA VAL A 77 7.72 17.88 -6.74
C VAL A 77 6.60 16.91 -7.10
N MET A 78 5.95 16.29 -6.12
CA MET A 78 4.82 15.39 -6.32
C MET A 78 3.67 16.08 -7.05
N THR A 79 3.30 17.28 -6.62
CA THR A 79 2.20 18.06 -7.20
C THR A 79 2.52 18.51 -8.63
N ALA A 80 3.76 18.96 -8.88
CA ALA A 80 4.23 19.29 -10.22
C ALA A 80 4.22 18.07 -11.14
N ALA A 81 4.72 16.92 -10.68
CA ALA A 81 4.67 15.67 -11.42
C ALA A 81 3.22 15.25 -11.74
N THR A 82 2.31 15.37 -10.74
CA THR A 82 0.90 15.07 -10.94
C THR A 82 0.25 15.96 -12.02
N PHE A 83 0.62 17.24 -12.07
CA PHE A 83 0.19 18.16 -13.13
C PHE A 83 0.77 17.78 -14.50
N LEU A 84 2.05 17.41 -14.54
CA LEU A 84 2.77 17.05 -15.76
C LEU A 84 2.24 15.78 -16.45
N TYR A 85 1.53 14.87 -15.72
CA TYR A 85 0.87 13.73 -16.36
C TYR A 85 -0.10 14.17 -17.47
N SER A 86 -0.73 15.35 -17.37
CA SER A 86 -1.65 15.85 -18.38
C SER A 86 -1.01 16.16 -19.72
N PHE A 87 0.33 16.24 -19.77
CA PHE A 87 1.12 16.55 -20.97
C PHE A 87 2.02 15.39 -21.41
N ALA A 88 2.16 14.35 -20.59
CA ALA A 88 3.05 13.24 -20.87
C ALA A 88 2.38 12.23 -21.81
N VAL A 89 2.66 12.33 -23.10
CA VAL A 89 2.12 11.46 -24.15
C VAL A 89 3.10 10.38 -24.57
N GLU A 90 4.41 10.59 -24.44
CA GLU A 90 5.44 9.62 -24.79
C GLU A 90 5.81 8.70 -23.62
N PRO A 91 6.17 7.42 -23.87
CA PRO A 91 6.49 6.46 -22.79
C PRO A 91 7.61 6.94 -21.86
N LEU A 92 8.66 7.55 -22.44
CA LEU A 92 9.79 8.04 -21.66
C LEU A 92 9.41 9.24 -20.78
N GLN A 93 8.62 10.17 -21.33
CA GLN A 93 8.11 11.32 -20.58
C GLN A 93 7.25 10.85 -19.40
N PHE A 94 6.34 9.90 -19.68
CA PHE A 94 5.48 9.34 -18.65
C PHE A 94 6.28 8.61 -17.57
N ALA A 95 7.28 7.81 -17.96
CA ALA A 95 8.17 7.11 -17.03
C ALA A 95 8.96 8.09 -16.14
N LEU A 96 9.46 9.18 -16.70
CA LEU A 96 10.16 10.23 -15.93
C LEU A 96 9.22 10.91 -14.93
N VAL A 97 8.00 11.28 -15.36
CA VAL A 97 7.01 11.86 -14.45
C VAL A 97 6.62 10.88 -13.33
N GLN A 98 6.44 9.59 -13.66
CA GLN A 98 6.21 8.53 -12.67
C GLN A 98 7.38 8.39 -11.69
N ALA A 99 8.62 8.50 -12.19
CA ALA A 99 9.82 8.42 -11.36
C ALA A 99 9.87 9.57 -10.34
N PHE A 100 9.67 10.81 -10.79
CA PHE A 100 9.64 11.97 -9.90
C PHE A 100 8.47 11.91 -8.91
N ASN A 101 7.28 11.53 -9.37
CA ASN A 101 6.10 11.37 -8.52
C ASN A 101 6.35 10.31 -7.45
N GLY A 102 6.84 9.13 -7.85
CA GLY A 102 7.12 8.03 -6.93
C GLY A 102 8.17 8.39 -5.89
N PHE A 103 9.31 8.97 -6.32
CA PHE A 103 10.36 9.40 -5.41
C PHE A 103 9.84 10.43 -4.40
N ALA A 104 9.14 11.44 -4.87
CA ALA A 104 8.56 12.48 -4.02
C ALA A 104 7.52 11.94 -3.04
N TYR A 105 6.66 11.03 -3.49
CA TYR A 105 5.66 10.37 -2.64
C TYR A 105 6.31 9.50 -1.56
N GLY A 106 7.33 8.71 -1.91
CA GLY A 106 8.09 7.89 -0.97
C GLY A 106 8.77 8.73 0.11
N ALA A 107 9.41 9.83 -0.31
CA ALA A 107 10.02 10.80 0.60
C ALA A 107 8.98 11.46 1.51
N ALA A 108 7.90 12.00 0.93
CA ALA A 108 6.85 12.69 1.66
C ALA A 108 6.20 11.79 2.72
N THR A 109 5.83 10.55 2.37
CA THR A 109 5.19 9.61 3.32
C THR A 109 6.09 9.23 4.46
N THR A 110 7.39 9.03 4.19
CA THR A 110 8.38 8.67 5.22
C THR A 110 8.60 9.82 6.20
N ILE A 111 8.82 11.03 5.69
CA ILE A 111 9.04 12.23 6.51
C ILE A 111 7.76 12.58 7.27
N TYR A 112 6.60 12.44 6.63
CA TYR A 112 5.31 12.78 7.24
C TYR A 112 4.97 11.91 8.44
N LEU A 113 5.22 10.60 8.36
CA LEU A 113 4.96 9.70 9.48
C LEU A 113 5.81 10.06 10.71
N ALA A 114 7.09 10.34 10.50
CA ALA A 114 7.98 10.80 11.57
C ALA A 114 7.52 12.14 12.16
N PHE A 115 7.20 13.11 11.30
CA PHE A 115 6.69 14.42 11.71
C PHE A 115 5.37 14.32 12.48
N PHE A 116 4.44 13.44 12.05
CA PHE A 116 3.18 13.19 12.72
C PHE A 116 3.39 12.66 14.14
N VAL A 117 4.21 11.61 14.28
CA VAL A 117 4.47 10.97 15.58
C VAL A 117 5.16 11.94 16.56
N GLU A 118 6.10 12.74 16.08
CA GLU A 118 6.79 13.74 16.90
C GLU A 118 5.93 14.97 17.20
N GLY A 119 4.95 15.27 16.36
CA GLY A 119 4.00 16.40 16.52
C GLY A 119 2.86 16.13 17.49
N LEU A 120 2.71 14.89 17.98
CA LEU A 120 1.65 14.53 18.92
C LEU A 120 1.85 15.20 20.28
N PRO A 121 0.80 15.72 20.91
CA PRO A 121 0.85 16.24 22.28
C PRO A 121 1.30 15.17 23.28
N PRO A 122 2.05 15.52 24.34
CA PRO A 122 2.58 14.57 25.33
C PRO A 122 1.52 13.71 26.03
N ASN A 123 0.31 14.27 26.18
CA ASN A 123 -0.81 13.64 26.88
C ASN A 123 -1.80 12.98 25.92
N GLU A 124 -1.44 12.76 24.66
CA GLU A 124 -2.29 12.08 23.70
C GLU A 124 -1.89 10.62 23.58
N ASP A 125 -2.88 9.74 23.64
CA ASP A 125 -2.66 8.32 23.43
C ASP A 125 -2.22 8.07 21.97
N ARG A 126 -0.98 7.60 21.83
CA ARG A 126 -0.37 7.30 20.53
C ARG A 126 -1.16 6.27 19.72
N HIS A 127 -1.81 5.31 20.40
CA HIS A 127 -2.62 4.28 19.73
C HIS A 127 -3.86 4.92 19.08
N HIS A 128 -4.55 5.79 19.79
CA HIS A 128 -5.69 6.54 19.23
C HIS A 128 -5.26 7.49 18.10
N ALA A 129 -4.15 8.20 18.27
CA ALA A 129 -3.62 9.10 17.25
C ALA A 129 -3.27 8.37 15.94
N MET A 130 -2.61 7.19 16.04
CA MET A 130 -2.33 6.34 14.87
C MET A 130 -3.60 5.79 14.22
N GLY A 131 -4.64 5.52 15.01
CA GLY A 131 -5.97 5.18 14.49
C GLY A 131 -6.57 6.30 13.64
N TYR A 132 -6.51 7.55 14.11
CA TYR A 132 -6.95 8.72 13.35
C TYR A 132 -6.13 8.94 12.08
N TYR A 133 -4.81 8.79 12.17
CA TYR A 133 -3.91 8.85 11.01
C TYR A 133 -4.32 7.83 9.94
N ALA A 134 -4.52 6.58 10.31
CA ALA A 134 -4.95 5.53 9.40
C ALA A 134 -6.36 5.78 8.83
N GLY A 135 -7.27 6.33 9.63
CA GLY A 135 -8.61 6.74 9.20
C GLY A 135 -8.57 7.86 8.15
N CYS A 136 -7.77 8.89 8.38
CA CYS A 136 -7.60 9.99 7.43
C CYS A 136 -6.94 9.54 6.12
N LEU A 137 -5.96 8.62 6.18
CA LEU A 137 -5.42 7.96 4.99
C LEU A 137 -6.52 7.29 4.16
N ALA A 138 -7.36 6.50 4.81
CA ALA A 138 -8.42 5.76 4.12
C ALA A 138 -9.50 6.68 3.55
N LEU A 139 -9.87 7.74 4.28
CA LEU A 139 -10.79 8.77 3.77
C LEU A 139 -10.20 9.49 2.55
N GLY A 140 -8.89 9.80 2.57
CA GLY A 140 -8.20 10.37 1.43
C GLY A 140 -8.23 9.44 0.22
N TYR A 141 -7.90 8.17 0.40
CA TYR A 141 -7.98 7.17 -0.68
C TYR A 141 -9.40 7.02 -1.24
N SER A 142 -10.42 7.01 -0.39
CA SER A 142 -11.82 6.86 -0.80
C SER A 142 -12.33 8.11 -1.52
N ALA A 143 -12.16 9.28 -0.90
CA ALA A 143 -12.64 10.55 -1.45
C ALA A 143 -11.92 10.90 -2.77
N GLY A 144 -10.58 10.71 -2.81
CA GLY A 144 -9.79 10.97 -4.01
C GLY A 144 -10.18 10.08 -5.18
N GLY A 145 -10.40 8.78 -4.93
CA GLY A 145 -10.81 7.83 -5.97
C GLY A 145 -12.21 8.13 -6.52
N PHE A 146 -13.18 8.40 -5.65
CA PHE A 146 -14.53 8.74 -6.06
C PHE A 146 -14.59 10.06 -6.83
N ALA A 147 -14.00 11.12 -6.27
CA ALA A 147 -13.99 12.44 -6.91
C ALA A 147 -13.26 12.42 -8.28
N ALA A 148 -12.16 11.67 -8.38
CA ALA A 148 -11.42 11.51 -9.63
C ALA A 148 -12.25 10.80 -10.70
N GLY A 149 -13.00 9.75 -10.33
CA GLY A 149 -13.91 9.07 -11.26
C GLY A 149 -14.96 10.03 -11.81
N TYR A 150 -15.58 10.83 -10.94
CA TYR A 150 -16.56 11.84 -11.35
C TYR A 150 -15.96 12.93 -12.26
N VAL A 151 -14.81 13.48 -11.88
CA VAL A 151 -14.12 14.49 -12.69
C VAL A 151 -13.71 13.92 -14.05
N ALA A 152 -13.25 12.67 -14.09
CA ALA A 152 -12.84 12.01 -15.32
C ALA A 152 -14.00 11.76 -16.28
N ASP A 153 -15.18 11.39 -15.78
CA ASP A 153 -16.39 11.21 -16.59
C ASP A 153 -16.90 12.54 -17.17
N GLN A 154 -16.81 13.64 -16.40
CA GLN A 154 -17.35 14.93 -16.83
C GLN A 154 -16.37 15.75 -17.66
N LEU A 155 -15.09 15.74 -17.31
CA LEU A 155 -14.09 16.66 -17.83
C LEU A 155 -12.88 15.96 -18.47
N GLY A 156 -12.83 14.63 -18.42
CA GLY A 156 -11.76 13.80 -19.00
C GLY A 156 -10.50 13.67 -18.14
N TYR A 157 -9.54 12.87 -18.63
CA TYR A 157 -8.35 12.48 -17.89
C TYR A 157 -7.41 13.64 -17.56
N ALA A 158 -7.18 14.55 -18.53
CA ALA A 158 -6.30 15.71 -18.34
C ALA A 158 -6.82 16.65 -17.23
N ALA A 159 -8.14 16.87 -17.17
CA ALA A 159 -8.75 17.64 -16.07
C ALA A 159 -8.62 16.94 -14.72
N THR A 160 -8.67 15.60 -14.70
CA THR A 160 -8.50 14.82 -13.49
C THR A 160 -7.07 14.92 -12.93
N PHE A 161 -6.03 14.93 -13.77
CA PHE A 161 -4.65 15.18 -13.31
C PHE A 161 -4.49 16.60 -12.76
N LYS A 162 -5.10 17.61 -13.38
CA LYS A 162 -5.13 18.98 -12.86
C LYS A 162 -5.88 19.05 -11.52
N PHE A 163 -7.02 18.39 -11.40
CA PHE A 163 -7.76 18.26 -10.15
C PHE A 163 -6.91 17.58 -9.06
N ALA A 164 -6.23 16.48 -9.37
CA ALA A 164 -5.34 15.80 -8.45
C ALA A 164 -4.18 16.71 -7.99
N SER A 165 -3.63 17.54 -8.90
CA SER A 165 -2.61 18.52 -8.54
C SER A 165 -3.16 19.64 -7.64
N LEU A 166 -4.40 20.08 -7.81
CA LEU A 166 -5.05 21.03 -6.89
C LEU A 166 -5.19 20.45 -5.47
N LEU A 167 -5.49 19.16 -5.33
CA LEU A 167 -5.49 18.47 -4.03
C LEU A 167 -4.08 18.44 -3.43
N GLY A 168 -3.04 18.28 -4.26
CA GLY A 168 -1.65 18.39 -3.85
C GLY A 168 -1.29 19.80 -3.36
N LEU A 169 -1.73 20.84 -4.06
CA LEU A 169 -1.59 22.23 -3.60
C LEU A 169 -2.33 22.48 -2.29
N LEU A 170 -3.53 21.93 -2.14
CA LEU A 170 -4.28 22.01 -0.87
C LEU A 170 -3.48 21.36 0.28
N CYS A 171 -2.83 20.21 0.03
CA CYS A 171 -1.96 19.57 1.01
C CYS A 171 -0.80 20.49 1.44
N ILE A 172 -0.12 21.13 0.48
CA ILE A 172 0.98 22.07 0.74
C ILE A 172 0.48 23.26 1.57
N ASN A 173 -0.67 23.85 1.20
CA ASN A 173 -1.27 24.94 1.95
C ASN A 173 -1.63 24.54 3.39
N LEU A 174 -2.28 23.40 3.57
CA LEU A 174 -2.61 22.88 4.91
C LEU A 174 -1.34 22.69 5.75
N LEU A 175 -0.27 22.19 5.16
CA LEU A 175 1.01 21.99 5.83
C LEU A 175 1.69 23.34 6.14
N PHE A 176 1.52 24.34 5.27
CA PHE A 176 2.07 25.70 5.49
C PHE A 176 1.46 26.37 6.73
N PHE A 177 0.19 26.16 7.00
CA PHE A 177 -0.49 26.72 8.19
C PHE A 177 -0.28 25.91 9.47
N LEU A 178 0.29 24.70 9.39
CA LEU A 178 0.66 23.93 10.57
C LEU A 178 1.87 24.57 11.26
N ARG A 179 1.69 25.00 12.50
CA ARG A 179 2.81 25.47 13.33
C ARG A 179 3.59 24.26 13.85
N PRO A 180 4.92 24.27 13.76
CA PRO A 180 5.73 23.22 14.37
C PRO A 180 5.51 23.23 15.88
N SER A 181 5.25 22.07 16.46
CA SER A 181 5.23 21.93 17.92
C SER A 181 6.61 22.18 18.52
N PRO A 182 6.69 22.78 19.73
CA PRO A 182 7.98 23.04 20.38
C PRO A 182 8.81 21.75 20.53
N PRO A 183 10.13 21.86 20.53
CA PRO A 183 11.01 20.69 20.53
C PRO A 183 10.87 19.88 21.80
N HIS A 184 10.38 18.64 21.67
CA HIS A 184 10.56 17.62 22.70
C HIS A 184 11.93 16.95 22.49
N LYS A 185 12.53 16.45 23.59
CA LYS A 185 13.85 15.83 23.56
C LYS A 185 13.99 14.84 22.38
N ALA A 186 15.03 15.05 21.58
CA ALA A 186 15.33 14.24 20.42
C ALA A 186 15.46 12.77 20.85
N VAL A 187 14.72 11.89 20.19
CA VAL A 187 15.04 10.46 20.19
C VAL A 187 16.33 10.35 19.36
N GLU A 188 17.42 9.92 19.98
CA GLU A 188 18.68 9.69 19.28
C GLU A 188 18.45 8.73 18.10
N ASN A 189 18.80 9.19 16.91
CA ASN A 189 18.79 8.32 15.73
C ASN A 189 19.84 7.23 15.90
N PRO A 190 19.50 5.96 15.64
CA PRO A 190 20.48 4.87 15.69
C PRO A 190 21.65 5.16 14.76
N SER A 191 22.85 4.85 15.22
CA SER A 191 24.10 5.17 14.51
C SER A 191 24.15 4.45 13.15
N ARG A 192 24.80 5.10 12.16
CA ARG A 192 24.94 4.60 10.78
C ARG A 192 25.57 3.18 10.69
N LYS A 193 26.35 2.78 11.70
CA LYS A 193 26.95 1.44 11.81
C LYS A 193 25.93 0.35 12.18
N GLU A 194 24.92 0.68 12.99
CA GLU A 194 23.82 -0.24 13.31
C GLU A 194 22.94 -0.53 12.12
N SER A 195 22.80 0.41 11.17
CA SER A 195 21.97 0.24 9.97
C SER A 195 22.53 -0.81 8.99
N ALA A 196 23.85 -0.88 8.77
CA ALA A 196 24.46 -1.84 7.85
C ALA A 196 24.50 -3.28 8.44
N GLN A 197 24.80 -3.40 9.72
CA GLN A 197 24.76 -4.68 10.43
C GLN A 197 23.33 -5.21 10.58
N SER A 198 22.35 -4.31 10.74
CA SER A 198 20.93 -4.67 10.80
C SER A 198 20.42 -5.22 9.46
N VAL A 199 20.90 -4.72 8.32
CA VAL A 199 20.54 -5.22 6.99
C VAL A 199 21.06 -6.65 6.75
N LEU A 200 22.32 -6.93 7.14
CA LEU A 200 22.89 -8.30 7.04
C LEU A 200 22.18 -9.28 7.99
N ALA A 201 21.88 -8.85 9.21
CA ALA A 201 21.11 -9.63 10.17
C ALA A 201 19.67 -9.87 9.67
N SER A 202 19.08 -8.88 8.96
CA SER A 202 17.77 -9.00 8.29
C SER A 202 17.76 -10.11 7.25
N LEU A 203 18.77 -10.16 6.38
CA LEU A 203 18.88 -11.19 5.35
C LEU A 203 19.01 -12.61 5.93
N LYS A 204 19.74 -12.77 7.04
CA LYS A 204 19.83 -14.05 7.75
C LYS A 204 18.53 -14.45 8.44
N SER A 205 17.75 -13.47 8.93
CA SER A 205 16.50 -13.74 9.63
C SER A 205 15.34 -14.15 8.69
N ILE A 206 15.44 -13.88 7.38
CA ILE A 206 14.51 -14.43 6.37
C ILE A 206 14.53 -15.97 6.35
N LEU A 207 15.64 -16.57 6.76
CA LEU A 207 15.77 -18.04 6.85
C LEU A 207 14.97 -18.63 8.02
N GLU A 208 14.48 -17.83 8.96
CA GLU A 208 13.58 -18.33 10.01
C GLU A 208 12.16 -18.56 9.46
N PRO A 209 11.61 -19.78 9.49
CA PRO A 209 10.34 -20.12 8.83
C PRO A 209 9.14 -19.27 9.27
N LYS A 210 9.15 -18.78 10.52
CA LYS A 210 8.09 -17.90 11.05
C LYS A 210 8.14 -16.52 10.40
N VAL A 211 9.36 -15.94 10.35
CA VAL A 211 9.61 -14.63 9.73
C VAL A 211 9.32 -14.71 8.22
N ALA A 212 9.81 -15.75 7.54
CA ALA A 212 9.55 -16.01 6.14
C ALA A 212 8.04 -16.06 5.82
N THR A 213 7.25 -16.71 6.68
CA THR A 213 5.78 -16.77 6.48
C THR A 213 5.15 -15.38 6.54
N ILE A 214 5.52 -14.53 7.50
CA ILE A 214 5.01 -13.17 7.65
C ILE A 214 5.34 -12.31 6.42
N VAL A 215 6.57 -12.41 5.95
CA VAL A 215 7.09 -11.69 4.77
C VAL A 215 6.36 -12.15 3.49
N VAL A 216 6.19 -13.47 3.30
CA VAL A 216 5.46 -14.05 2.17
C VAL A 216 4.00 -13.59 2.14
N VAL A 217 3.31 -13.60 3.28
CA VAL A 217 1.92 -13.10 3.35
C VAL A 217 1.85 -11.62 2.96
N ALA A 218 2.76 -10.78 3.47
CA ALA A 218 2.80 -9.35 3.15
C ALA A 218 3.04 -9.10 1.66
N LEU A 219 4.00 -9.84 1.06
CA LEU A 219 4.33 -9.77 -0.36
C LEU A 219 3.10 -10.06 -1.23
N PHE A 220 2.52 -11.25 -1.08
CA PHE A 220 1.44 -11.71 -1.95
C PHE A 220 0.14 -10.94 -1.74
N LEU A 221 -0.14 -10.48 -0.51
CA LEU A 221 -1.30 -9.65 -0.22
C LEU A 221 -1.23 -8.29 -0.91
N ASN A 222 -0.05 -7.67 -0.97
CA ASN A 222 0.15 -6.39 -1.66
C ASN A 222 0.25 -6.58 -3.18
N LEU A 223 0.85 -7.67 -3.65
CA LEU A 223 0.90 -8.02 -5.07
C LEU A 223 -0.51 -8.18 -5.65
N LEU A 224 -1.37 -8.99 -5.00
CA LEU A 224 -2.76 -9.18 -5.40
C LEU A 224 -3.54 -7.87 -5.40
N HIS A 225 -3.38 -7.06 -4.34
CA HIS A 225 -4.05 -5.77 -4.24
C HIS A 225 -3.65 -4.82 -5.35
N GLN A 226 -2.35 -4.68 -5.59
CA GLN A 226 -1.86 -3.69 -6.53
C GLN A 226 -2.13 -4.09 -7.98
N MET A 227 -2.07 -5.39 -8.29
CA MET A 227 -2.49 -5.92 -9.58
C MET A 227 -3.96 -5.57 -9.86
N GLY A 228 -4.87 -5.89 -8.92
CA GLY A 228 -6.30 -5.56 -9.05
C GLY A 228 -6.53 -4.05 -9.14
N ASN A 229 -5.86 -3.27 -8.29
CA ASN A 229 -6.00 -1.83 -8.24
C ASN A 229 -5.55 -1.12 -9.54
N SER A 230 -4.52 -1.64 -10.20
CA SER A 230 -3.98 -1.06 -11.44
C SER A 230 -4.85 -1.37 -12.67
N PHE A 231 -5.45 -2.57 -12.74
CA PHE A 231 -6.15 -3.00 -13.95
C PHE A 231 -7.68 -2.96 -13.84
N PHE A 232 -8.23 -2.79 -12.63
CA PHE A 232 -9.67 -2.69 -12.45
C PHE A 232 -10.31 -1.51 -13.20
N PRO A 233 -9.68 -0.32 -13.30
CA PRO A 233 -10.24 0.75 -14.12
C PRO A 233 -10.39 0.37 -15.61
N LEU A 234 -9.43 -0.35 -16.17
CA LEU A 234 -9.51 -0.84 -17.55
C LEU A 234 -10.61 -1.90 -17.72
N TYR A 235 -10.70 -2.83 -16.76
CA TYR A 235 -11.76 -3.83 -16.78
C TYR A 235 -13.15 -3.19 -16.66
N GLY A 236 -13.32 -2.27 -15.71
CA GLY A 236 -14.59 -1.58 -15.48
C GLY A 236 -15.08 -0.85 -16.74
N LEU A 237 -14.20 -0.10 -17.41
CA LEU A 237 -14.53 0.55 -18.69
C LEU A 237 -14.84 -0.46 -19.79
N ALA A 238 -14.10 -1.56 -19.87
CA ALA A 238 -14.34 -2.60 -20.88
C ALA A 238 -15.71 -3.30 -20.73
N VAL A 239 -16.26 -3.37 -19.50
CA VAL A 239 -17.59 -3.91 -19.25
C VAL A 239 -18.70 -2.85 -19.23
N GLY A 240 -18.38 -1.60 -19.56
CA GLY A 240 -19.35 -0.51 -19.70
C GLY A 240 -19.63 0.29 -18.41
N LEU A 241 -18.85 0.11 -17.35
CA LEU A 241 -18.96 0.97 -16.17
C LEU A 241 -18.37 2.36 -16.45
N SER A 242 -18.95 3.39 -15.83
CA SER A 242 -18.36 4.72 -15.83
C SER A 242 -17.16 4.79 -14.88
N LEU A 243 -16.27 5.76 -15.06
CA LEU A 243 -15.15 5.98 -14.13
C LEU A 243 -15.63 6.40 -12.74
N THR A 244 -16.78 7.06 -12.63
CA THR A 244 -17.46 7.34 -11.35
C THR A 244 -17.80 6.03 -10.61
N GLN A 245 -18.37 5.05 -11.31
CA GLN A 245 -18.70 3.75 -10.75
C GLN A 245 -17.43 2.98 -10.35
N VAL A 246 -16.39 2.98 -11.18
CA VAL A 246 -15.08 2.38 -10.86
C VAL A 246 -14.47 3.06 -9.65
N GLY A 247 -14.48 4.39 -9.59
CA GLY A 247 -14.00 5.18 -8.46
C GLY A 247 -14.78 4.88 -7.18
N ALA A 248 -16.11 4.73 -7.26
CA ALA A 248 -16.97 4.35 -6.15
C ALA A 248 -16.60 2.94 -5.62
N ILE A 249 -16.45 1.94 -6.48
CA ILE A 249 -16.06 0.58 -6.07
C ILE A 249 -14.72 0.60 -5.32
N ARG A 250 -13.71 1.32 -5.83
CA ARG A 250 -12.41 1.47 -5.16
C ARG A 250 -12.51 2.23 -3.84
N ALA A 251 -13.36 3.26 -3.79
CA ALA A 251 -13.62 4.02 -2.57
C ALA A 251 -14.25 3.14 -1.47
N PHE A 252 -15.27 2.38 -1.80
CA PHE A 252 -15.92 1.48 -0.86
C PHE A 252 -15.01 0.33 -0.42
N TYR A 253 -14.19 -0.22 -1.32
CA TYR A 253 -13.13 -1.16 -0.96
C TYR A 253 -12.18 -0.59 0.10
N SER A 254 -11.68 0.63 -0.13
CA SER A 254 -10.73 1.30 0.79
C SER A 254 -11.39 1.64 2.13
N LEU A 255 -12.62 2.13 2.10
CA LEU A 255 -13.40 2.47 3.28
C LEU A 255 -13.72 1.23 4.13
N CYS A 256 -14.17 0.15 3.48
CA CYS A 256 -14.43 -1.14 4.14
C CYS A 256 -13.15 -1.67 4.79
N ASN A 257 -12.03 -1.66 4.08
CA ASN A 257 -10.74 -2.06 4.63
C ASN A 257 -10.36 -1.26 5.87
N ALA A 258 -10.59 0.06 5.88
CA ALA A 258 -10.27 0.93 7.01
C ALA A 258 -11.17 0.68 8.22
N ILE A 259 -12.49 0.60 8.02
CA ILE A 259 -13.48 0.40 9.08
C ILE A 259 -13.33 -0.98 9.72
N THR A 260 -12.95 -1.98 8.93
CA THR A 260 -12.79 -3.36 9.41
C THR A 260 -11.54 -3.56 10.27
N ARG A 261 -10.47 -2.79 10.09
CA ARG A 261 -9.21 -2.97 10.84
C ARG A 261 -9.36 -2.99 12.36
N PRO A 262 -10.08 -2.06 12.99
CA PRO A 262 -10.30 -2.10 14.45
C PRO A 262 -11.04 -3.36 14.92
N LEU A 263 -11.99 -3.85 14.09
CA LEU A 263 -12.79 -5.04 14.39
C LEU A 263 -12.02 -6.35 14.18
N SER A 264 -11.01 -6.32 13.31
CA SER A 264 -10.23 -7.51 12.92
C SER A 264 -9.46 -8.15 14.09
N GLY A 265 -9.13 -7.39 15.13
CA GLY A 265 -8.48 -7.90 16.33
C GLY A 265 -9.33 -8.96 17.05
N SER A 266 -10.65 -8.74 17.16
CA SER A 266 -11.59 -9.68 17.78
C SER A 266 -11.73 -10.95 16.93
N VAL A 267 -11.85 -10.81 15.60
CA VAL A 267 -11.90 -11.95 14.67
C VAL A 267 -10.61 -12.78 14.75
N THR A 268 -9.46 -12.09 14.83
CA THR A 268 -8.16 -12.78 14.92
C THR A 268 -8.00 -13.58 16.21
N LYS A 269 -8.53 -13.07 17.34
CA LYS A 269 -8.53 -13.81 18.61
C LYS A 269 -9.37 -15.10 18.55
N GLN A 270 -10.52 -15.07 17.85
CA GLN A 270 -11.42 -16.21 17.76
C GLN A 270 -10.93 -17.30 16.77
N VAL A 271 -10.45 -16.89 15.59
CA VAL A 271 -10.08 -17.82 14.51
C VAL A 271 -8.61 -18.21 14.55
N GLY A 272 -7.76 -17.37 15.15
CA GLY A 272 -6.31 -17.52 15.21
C GLY A 272 -5.58 -16.91 14.02
N GLN A 273 -4.53 -16.10 14.32
CA GLN A 273 -3.79 -15.32 13.32
C GLN A 273 -3.17 -16.17 12.20
N ARG A 274 -2.60 -17.32 12.54
CA ARG A 274 -1.94 -18.20 11.56
C ARG A 274 -2.93 -18.80 10.56
N ARG A 275 -4.15 -19.13 11.02
CA ARG A 275 -5.21 -19.65 10.16
C ARG A 275 -5.71 -18.56 9.22
N LEU A 276 -5.97 -17.38 9.76
CA LEU A 276 -6.42 -16.22 8.96
C LEU A 276 -5.39 -15.80 7.91
N SER A 277 -4.11 -15.75 8.26
CA SER A 277 -3.04 -15.40 7.30
C SER A 277 -2.92 -16.42 6.16
N ARG A 278 -3.20 -17.72 6.41
CA ARG A 278 -3.08 -18.77 5.38
C ARG A 278 -4.32 -18.92 4.52
N VAL A 279 -5.51 -18.72 5.07
CA VAL A 279 -6.79 -18.93 4.38
C VAL A 279 -7.34 -17.63 3.81
N GLY A 280 -7.08 -16.51 4.46
CA GLY A 280 -7.66 -15.22 4.09
C GLY A 280 -7.20 -14.70 2.73
N LEU A 281 -5.92 -14.90 2.36
CA LEU A 281 -5.43 -14.50 1.04
C LEU A 281 -6.06 -15.35 -0.09
N PRO A 282 -6.08 -16.69 -0.04
CA PRO A 282 -6.79 -17.50 -1.03
C PRO A 282 -8.29 -17.14 -1.13
N LEU A 283 -8.94 -16.87 0.00
CA LEU A 283 -10.35 -16.48 0.01
C LEU A 283 -10.55 -15.10 -0.63
N GLN A 284 -9.67 -14.13 -0.36
CA GLN A 284 -9.67 -12.84 -1.06
C GLN A 284 -9.44 -13.02 -2.57
N SER A 285 -8.49 -13.88 -2.95
CA SER A 285 -8.24 -14.22 -4.36
C SER A 285 -9.49 -14.80 -5.02
N ALA A 286 -10.23 -15.69 -4.33
CA ALA A 286 -11.46 -16.28 -4.85
C ALA A 286 -12.53 -15.22 -5.18
N PHE A 287 -12.72 -14.21 -4.32
CA PHE A 287 -13.64 -13.11 -4.65
C PHE A 287 -13.18 -12.30 -5.88
N ILE A 288 -11.87 -12.08 -6.03
CA ILE A 288 -11.34 -11.37 -7.20
C ILE A 288 -11.45 -12.25 -8.46
N MET A 289 -11.31 -13.57 -8.35
CA MET A 289 -11.52 -14.51 -9.47
C MET A 289 -12.96 -14.52 -9.99
N LEU A 290 -13.93 -14.11 -9.19
CA LEU A 290 -15.32 -13.97 -9.61
C LEU A 290 -15.60 -12.70 -10.41
N VAL A 291 -14.72 -11.70 -10.38
CA VAL A 291 -14.90 -10.42 -11.09
C VAL A 291 -15.24 -10.57 -12.57
N PRO A 292 -14.58 -11.44 -13.36
CA PRO A 292 -14.87 -11.55 -14.80
C PRO A 292 -16.27 -12.09 -15.14
N PHE A 293 -16.98 -12.65 -14.18
CA PHE A 293 -18.32 -13.21 -14.38
C PHE A 293 -19.44 -12.18 -14.16
N PHE A 294 -19.10 -10.99 -13.67
CA PHE A 294 -20.05 -9.92 -13.39
C PHE A 294 -19.68 -8.65 -14.15
N HIS A 295 -20.70 -8.01 -14.73
CA HIS A 295 -20.52 -6.79 -15.54
C HIS A 295 -21.25 -5.59 -14.92
N ASP A 296 -22.16 -5.85 -13.98
CA ASP A 296 -22.96 -4.81 -13.33
C ASP A 296 -22.24 -4.24 -12.08
N PHE A 297 -22.55 -2.97 -11.80
CA PHE A 297 -21.98 -2.23 -10.67
C PHE A 297 -22.24 -2.92 -9.31
N GLY A 298 -23.47 -3.38 -9.04
CA GLY A 298 -23.86 -3.94 -7.73
C GLY A 298 -23.07 -5.17 -7.32
N PRO A 299 -23.05 -6.24 -8.13
CA PRO A 299 -22.24 -7.44 -7.87
C PRO A 299 -20.75 -7.14 -7.75
N LEU A 300 -20.18 -6.30 -8.63
CA LEU A 300 -18.77 -5.91 -8.56
C LEU A 300 -18.46 -5.14 -7.28
N LEU A 301 -19.31 -4.20 -6.87
CA LEU A 301 -19.18 -3.48 -5.60
C LEU A 301 -19.14 -4.47 -4.43
N THR A 302 -20.06 -5.42 -4.40
CA THR A 302 -20.14 -6.45 -3.34
C THR A 302 -18.87 -7.28 -3.26
N LEU A 303 -18.35 -7.77 -4.39
CA LEU A 303 -17.10 -8.55 -4.44
C LEU A 303 -15.91 -7.75 -3.92
N PHE A 304 -15.79 -6.49 -4.32
CA PHE A 304 -14.68 -5.63 -3.85
C PHE A 304 -14.82 -5.27 -2.36
N VAL A 305 -16.02 -5.03 -1.85
CA VAL A 305 -16.27 -4.79 -0.43
C VAL A 305 -15.87 -6.02 0.40
N LEU A 306 -16.26 -7.21 -0.02
CA LEU A 306 -15.88 -8.47 0.63
C LEU A 306 -14.35 -8.71 0.56
N ALA A 307 -13.73 -8.42 -0.58
CA ALA A 307 -12.28 -8.50 -0.72
C ALA A 307 -11.56 -7.48 0.18
N GLY A 308 -12.11 -6.27 0.34
CA GLY A 308 -11.60 -5.23 1.24
C GLY A 308 -11.69 -5.64 2.71
N PHE A 309 -12.81 -6.24 3.10
CA PHE A 309 -13.00 -6.82 4.44
C PHE A 309 -11.94 -7.89 4.75
N LEU A 310 -11.78 -8.88 3.88
CA LEU A 310 -10.79 -9.95 4.05
C LEU A 310 -9.37 -9.41 4.11
N ARG A 311 -9.05 -8.44 3.24
CA ARG A 311 -7.73 -7.79 3.27
C ARG A 311 -7.43 -7.17 4.63
N ALA A 312 -8.39 -6.47 5.23
CA ALA A 312 -8.22 -5.86 6.55
C ALA A 312 -7.91 -6.91 7.62
N VAL A 313 -8.69 -8.01 7.62
CA VAL A 313 -8.52 -9.12 8.58
C VAL A 313 -7.13 -9.75 8.42
N VAL A 314 -6.69 -10.02 7.18
CA VAL A 314 -5.37 -10.64 6.93
C VAL A 314 -4.23 -9.71 7.31
N ILE A 315 -4.32 -8.40 7.00
CA ILE A 315 -3.30 -7.41 7.40
C ILE A 315 -3.11 -7.40 8.92
N VAL A 316 -4.24 -7.34 9.67
CA VAL A 316 -4.19 -7.29 11.13
C VAL A 316 -3.68 -8.62 11.70
N ALA A 317 -4.16 -9.76 11.20
CA ALA A 317 -3.67 -11.08 11.60
C ALA A 317 -2.17 -11.24 11.38
N ASN A 318 -1.66 -10.77 10.22
CA ASN A 318 -0.23 -10.83 9.91
C ASN A 318 0.60 -9.88 10.79
N ALA A 319 0.06 -8.69 11.11
CA ALA A 319 0.70 -7.76 12.04
C ALA A 319 0.77 -8.31 13.47
N ILE A 320 -0.27 -9.00 13.94
CA ILE A 320 -0.27 -9.68 15.24
C ILE A 320 0.77 -10.81 15.24
N SER A 321 0.83 -11.63 14.18
CA SER A 321 1.87 -12.67 14.05
C SER A 321 3.27 -12.07 14.10
N MET A 322 3.47 -10.89 13.50
CA MET A 322 4.75 -10.19 13.57
C MET A 322 5.16 -9.84 15.02
N VAL A 323 4.22 -9.45 15.86
CA VAL A 323 4.51 -9.09 17.25
C VAL A 323 4.74 -10.33 18.11
N GLU A 324 3.86 -11.34 18.04
CA GLU A 324 3.90 -12.53 18.90
C GLU A 324 4.99 -13.54 18.50
N ASP A 325 5.17 -13.79 17.21
CA ASP A 325 6.18 -14.75 16.75
C ASP A 325 7.61 -14.19 16.87
N VAL A 326 7.78 -12.86 16.90
CA VAL A 326 9.07 -12.19 17.07
C VAL A 326 9.60 -12.32 18.49
N ASP A 327 8.74 -12.23 19.50
CA ASP A 327 9.16 -12.42 20.90
C ASP A 327 9.75 -13.83 21.14
N ALA A 328 9.44 -14.78 20.26
CA ALA A 328 9.99 -16.14 20.26
C ALA A 328 11.27 -16.30 19.41
N THR A 329 11.72 -15.25 18.70
CA THR A 329 12.90 -15.26 17.84
C THR A 329 13.98 -14.34 18.41
N ARG A 330 15.26 -14.56 18.04
CA ARG A 330 16.39 -13.70 18.43
C ARG A 330 16.50 -12.42 17.55
N VAL A 331 15.53 -12.18 16.70
CA VAL A 331 15.55 -11.08 15.72
C VAL A 331 14.88 -9.84 16.31
N SER A 332 15.46 -8.66 16.11
CA SER A 332 14.88 -7.42 16.62
C SER A 332 13.56 -7.08 15.92
N ARG A 333 12.60 -6.52 16.66
CA ARG A 333 11.28 -6.08 16.13
C ARG A 333 11.42 -5.09 14.98
N GLY A 334 12.44 -4.21 15.03
CA GLY A 334 12.70 -3.23 13.96
C GLY A 334 13.08 -3.89 12.64
N VAL A 335 13.91 -4.92 12.68
CA VAL A 335 14.32 -5.68 11.49
C VAL A 335 13.12 -6.35 10.84
N ILE A 336 12.28 -7.03 11.58
CA ILE A 336 11.13 -7.75 11.04
C ILE A 336 10.09 -6.78 10.49
N SER A 337 9.85 -5.65 11.17
CA SER A 337 8.98 -4.59 10.65
C SER A 337 9.51 -4.00 9.33
N GLY A 338 10.83 -3.81 9.23
CA GLY A 338 11.48 -3.37 7.98
C GLY A 338 11.27 -4.37 6.84
N MET A 339 11.46 -5.67 7.12
CA MET A 339 11.24 -6.74 6.14
C MET A 339 9.78 -6.86 5.69
N TYR A 340 8.84 -6.75 6.64
CA TYR A 340 7.40 -6.72 6.35
C TYR A 340 7.03 -5.60 5.39
N ASN A 341 7.52 -4.38 5.64
CA ASN A 341 7.26 -3.22 4.78
C ASN A 341 7.94 -3.37 3.42
N ALA A 342 9.20 -3.83 3.38
CA ALA A 342 9.92 -4.08 2.13
C ALA A 342 9.22 -5.13 1.27
N ALA A 343 8.70 -6.21 1.86
CA ALA A 343 7.92 -7.21 1.16
C ALA A 343 6.63 -6.62 0.57
N GLY A 344 5.95 -5.75 1.32
CA GLY A 344 4.79 -5.01 0.84
C GLY A 344 5.12 -4.13 -0.36
N ASP A 345 6.24 -3.40 -0.30
CA ASP A 345 6.69 -2.54 -1.40
C ASP A 345 7.08 -3.35 -2.65
N ILE A 346 7.75 -4.49 -2.49
CA ILE A 346 8.04 -5.41 -3.59
C ILE A 346 6.73 -5.92 -4.21
N GLY A 347 5.72 -6.26 -3.41
CA GLY A 347 4.39 -6.62 -3.91
C GLY A 347 3.74 -5.49 -4.71
N ASN A 348 3.88 -4.25 -4.26
CA ASN A 348 3.37 -3.06 -4.97
C ASN A 348 4.09 -2.82 -6.30
N ILE A 349 5.37 -3.16 -6.41
CA ILE A 349 6.16 -3.08 -7.65
C ILE A 349 5.76 -4.19 -8.62
N LEU A 350 5.72 -5.43 -8.13
CA LEU A 350 5.49 -6.60 -8.97
C LEU A 350 4.03 -6.71 -9.44
N GLY A 351 3.07 -6.22 -8.65
CA GLY A 351 1.65 -6.32 -8.98
C GLY A 351 1.28 -5.78 -10.36
N PRO A 352 1.57 -4.49 -10.67
CA PRO A 352 1.25 -3.92 -11.98
C PRO A 352 2.07 -4.55 -13.11
N SER A 353 3.37 -4.82 -12.92
CA SER A 353 4.23 -5.42 -13.96
C SER A 353 3.76 -6.83 -14.32
N MET A 354 3.54 -7.70 -13.32
CA MET A 354 3.02 -9.05 -13.54
C MET A 354 1.60 -9.02 -14.11
N GLY A 355 0.74 -8.13 -13.59
CA GLY A 355 -0.61 -7.95 -14.09
C GLY A 355 -0.62 -7.56 -15.57
N GLY A 356 0.20 -6.58 -15.97
CA GLY A 356 0.36 -6.18 -17.36
C GLY A 356 0.87 -7.29 -18.26
N LEU A 357 1.84 -8.07 -17.77
CA LEU A 357 2.37 -9.23 -18.50
C LEU A 357 1.30 -10.32 -18.67
N ILE A 358 0.59 -10.70 -17.61
CA ILE A 358 -0.48 -11.70 -17.69
C ILE A 358 -1.58 -11.22 -18.62
N ALA A 359 -2.01 -9.96 -18.51
CA ALA A 359 -3.06 -9.39 -19.33
C ALA A 359 -2.69 -9.31 -20.81
N SER A 360 -1.42 -9.15 -21.15
CA SER A 360 -0.96 -9.15 -22.56
C SER A 360 -1.16 -10.50 -23.25
N PHE A 361 -1.11 -11.60 -22.50
CA PHE A 361 -1.34 -12.96 -23.03
C PHE A 361 -2.80 -13.41 -22.93
N THR A 362 -3.51 -12.99 -21.88
CA THR A 362 -4.83 -13.53 -21.54
C THR A 362 -5.97 -12.54 -21.79
N GLY A 363 -5.66 -11.26 -21.92
CA GLY A 363 -6.64 -10.16 -21.92
C GLY A 363 -7.00 -9.70 -20.52
N ILE A 364 -7.54 -8.46 -20.43
CA ILE A 364 -7.82 -7.78 -19.15
C ILE A 364 -8.86 -8.53 -18.31
N ALA A 365 -9.93 -9.07 -18.94
CA ALA A 365 -10.96 -9.80 -18.20
C ALA A 365 -10.38 -11.07 -17.56
N LYS A 366 -9.65 -11.88 -18.33
CA LYS A 366 -9.05 -13.12 -17.82
C LYS A 366 -7.93 -12.88 -16.81
N LEU A 367 -7.30 -11.69 -16.78
CA LEU A 367 -6.33 -11.30 -15.76
C LEU A 367 -6.92 -11.49 -14.36
N PHE A 368 -8.17 -11.08 -14.15
CA PHE A 368 -8.83 -11.18 -12.82
C PHE A 368 -9.13 -12.61 -12.39
N PHE A 369 -9.04 -13.58 -13.29
CA PHE A 369 -9.11 -15.00 -12.97
C PHE A 369 -7.72 -15.61 -12.85
N VAL A 370 -6.89 -15.48 -13.88
CA VAL A 370 -5.57 -16.12 -13.98
C VAL A 370 -4.57 -15.54 -12.97
N GLY A 371 -4.56 -14.22 -12.80
CA GLY A 371 -3.65 -13.55 -11.88
C GLY A 371 -3.81 -13.99 -10.41
N PRO A 372 -5.01 -13.86 -9.81
CA PRO A 372 -5.24 -14.33 -8.44
C PRO A 372 -5.03 -15.84 -8.27
N LEU A 373 -5.35 -16.66 -9.28
CA LEU A 373 -5.07 -18.09 -9.27
C LEU A 373 -3.56 -18.35 -9.17
N MET A 374 -2.79 -17.73 -10.04
CA MET A 374 -1.32 -17.86 -10.07
C MET A 374 -0.71 -17.37 -8.74
N ILE A 375 -1.17 -16.22 -8.23
CA ILE A 375 -0.74 -15.68 -6.93
C ILE A 375 -1.02 -16.66 -5.81
N THR A 376 -2.21 -17.29 -5.81
CA THR A 376 -2.60 -18.29 -4.80
C THR A 376 -1.72 -19.53 -4.86
N VAL A 377 -1.45 -20.04 -6.06
CA VAL A 377 -0.55 -21.19 -6.26
C VAL A 377 0.85 -20.87 -5.78
N LEU A 378 1.43 -19.74 -6.20
CA LEU A 378 2.76 -19.32 -5.79
C LEU A 378 2.84 -19.08 -4.27
N PHE A 379 1.78 -18.53 -3.68
CA PHE A 379 1.65 -18.36 -2.23
C PHE A 379 1.75 -19.70 -1.50
N PHE A 380 1.00 -20.71 -1.91
CA PHE A 380 1.06 -22.03 -1.27
C PHE A 380 2.39 -22.73 -1.50
N LEU A 381 3.00 -22.59 -2.69
CA LEU A 381 4.34 -23.11 -2.95
C LEU A 381 5.38 -22.45 -2.04
N SER A 382 5.32 -21.12 -1.88
CA SER A 382 6.21 -20.38 -0.98
C SER A 382 6.02 -20.78 0.47
N LEU A 383 4.77 -20.99 0.94
CA LEU A 383 4.50 -21.47 2.29
C LEU A 383 5.02 -22.90 2.52
N ARG A 384 4.96 -23.77 1.49
CA ARG A 384 5.57 -25.10 1.57
C ARG A 384 7.08 -24.99 1.70
N ALA A 385 7.73 -24.20 0.86
CA ALA A 385 9.18 -23.98 0.91
C ALA A 385 9.62 -23.48 2.31
N CYS A 386 8.89 -22.50 2.90
CA CYS A 386 9.16 -22.03 4.26
C CYS A 386 9.03 -23.14 5.32
N ARG A 387 8.15 -24.12 5.13
CA ARG A 387 7.99 -25.24 6.06
C ARG A 387 9.09 -26.29 5.93
N TYR A 388 9.60 -26.53 4.73
CA TYR A 388 10.72 -27.46 4.52
C TYR A 388 12.05 -26.90 5.06
N ALA A 389 12.19 -25.59 5.11
CA ALA A 389 13.34 -24.92 5.70
C ALA A 389 13.35 -24.91 7.25
N ASP A 390 12.36 -25.51 7.94
CA ASP A 390 12.27 -25.58 9.38
C ASP A 390 13.12 -26.75 9.93
N PRO A 391 14.33 -26.50 10.47
CA PRO A 391 15.23 -27.56 10.97
C PRO A 391 14.65 -28.32 12.19
N ALA A 392 13.67 -27.73 12.89
CA ALA A 392 13.03 -28.36 14.07
C ALA A 392 12.10 -29.53 13.71
N ARG A 393 11.77 -29.76 12.43
CA ARG A 393 10.95 -30.90 11.98
C ARG A 393 11.78 -32.15 11.66
N GLY A 394 13.10 -32.02 11.47
CA GLY A 394 13.98 -33.14 11.17
C GLY A 394 14.46 -33.94 12.40
N ASP A 395 14.21 -33.44 13.61
CA ASP A 395 14.63 -34.10 14.84
C ASP A 395 13.45 -34.75 15.59
N PRO A 396 13.26 -36.07 15.51
CA PRO A 396 12.21 -36.79 16.22
C PRO A 396 12.31 -36.69 17.77
N SER A 397 13.45 -36.27 18.29
CA SER A 397 13.70 -36.21 19.77
C SER A 397 12.99 -34.99 20.41
N LEU A 398 12.71 -33.91 19.66
CA LEU A 398 12.05 -32.70 20.15
C LEU A 398 10.51 -32.83 20.27
N ASN A 399 9.94 -33.82 19.61
CA ASN A 399 8.48 -34.06 19.66
C ASN A 399 8.07 -34.82 20.95
N ARG A 400 9.01 -35.46 21.66
CA ARG A 400 8.74 -36.16 22.93
C ARG A 400 8.65 -35.24 24.13
N ARG A 401 9.15 -33.98 24.07
CA ARG A 401 9.12 -33.03 25.21
C ARG A 401 7.84 -32.18 25.32
N LYS A 402 6.89 -32.33 24.44
CA LYS A 402 5.62 -31.57 24.48
C LYS A 402 4.42 -32.35 25.07
N ASN A 403 4.65 -33.57 25.52
CA ASN A 403 3.62 -34.41 26.15
C ASN A 403 3.92 -34.73 27.65
N PHE A 404 4.63 -33.82 28.35
CA PHE A 404 4.72 -33.80 29.80
C PHE A 404 4.33 -32.44 30.35
#